data_56bbf0655299164fe2edd13b8d22cc23
#
_entry.id   56bbf0655299164fe2edd13b8d22cc23
#
_cell.length_a   1.000
_cell.length_b   1.000
_cell.length_c   1.000
_cell.angle_alpha   90.00
_cell.angle_beta   90.00
_cell.angle_gamma   90.00
#
_symmetry.space_group_name_H-M   'P 1'
#
loop_
_entity.id
_entity.type
_entity.pdbx_description
1 polymer ?
#
loop_
_entity_poly.entity_id
_entity_poly.type
_entity_poly.pdbx_seq_one_letter_code
_entity_poly.pdbx_strand_id
1 'polypeptide(L)'
;LHVRSRRQRQMCIRDRVINHGRFPVYVDSPLAVEATGIFEKNIYECFDAEALELVHRGINPISFPGLHLSITSDESKAINFDDTPKVIISASGMCDAGRIKHHLKHNLWREECTVLFVGYQSVGTLGRTILEGASEVKLFGETVDVRARIMAFQGLSGHADKNGLIEWLNGFQEKPRKVFIVHGEDTVCTSFAECLKYEHGYDTYAPFSGTRFDLINNVFELEAAPKAKEKKAKAAMVNSVYARLEAAGQRLLAIIRNGKGMANKDMGKFADQINALCDKWQ
;
A
#
# COMPACT_ATOMS: atom_id res chain seq x y z
N LEU A 1 -11.23 14.23 -7.18
CA LEU A 1 -10.80 14.40 -5.77
C LEU A 1 -9.53 13.60 -5.42
N HIS A 2 -9.40 12.32 -5.80
CA HIS A 2 -8.18 11.52 -5.55
C HIS A 2 -6.92 12.03 -6.25
N VAL A 3 -7.07 12.72 -7.36
CA VAL A 3 -5.96 13.26 -8.15
C VAL A 3 -5.34 14.50 -7.48
N ARG A 4 -6.15 15.34 -6.84
CA ARG A 4 -5.65 16.54 -6.13
C ARG A 4 -4.68 16.22 -5.00
N SER A 5 -4.93 15.22 -4.18
CA SER A 5 -4.10 14.92 -3.01
C SER A 5 -2.69 14.40 -3.37
N ARG A 6 -2.55 13.62 -4.43
CA ARG A 6 -1.23 13.16 -4.90
C ARG A 6 -0.40 14.29 -5.48
N ARG A 7 -1.02 15.21 -6.23
CA ARG A 7 -0.35 16.41 -6.76
C ARG A 7 0.11 17.35 -5.66
N GLN A 8 -0.75 17.64 -4.69
CA GLN A 8 -0.39 18.48 -3.55
C GLN A 8 0.81 17.93 -2.78
N ARG A 9 0.93 16.61 -2.60
CA ARG A 9 2.10 16.00 -1.96
C ARG A 9 3.39 16.27 -2.73
N GLN A 10 3.39 16.07 -4.04
CA GLN A 10 4.57 16.31 -4.87
C GLN A 10 4.92 17.81 -4.93
N MET A 11 3.93 18.69 -5.02
CA MET A 11 4.14 20.15 -4.98
C MET A 11 4.73 20.59 -3.63
N CYS A 12 4.19 20.12 -2.51
CA CYS A 12 4.71 20.45 -1.17
C CYS A 12 6.15 19.97 -0.97
N ILE A 13 6.48 18.76 -1.43
CA ILE A 13 7.84 18.22 -1.37
C ILE A 13 8.76 19.09 -2.24
N ARG A 14 8.36 19.38 -3.47
CA ARG A 14 9.10 20.23 -4.39
C ARG A 14 9.42 21.59 -3.81
N ASP A 15 8.42 22.31 -3.30
CA ASP A 15 8.60 23.66 -2.76
C ASP A 15 9.55 23.67 -1.57
N ARG A 16 9.51 22.62 -0.74
CA ARG A 16 10.43 22.47 0.37
C ARG A 16 11.83 22.10 -0.05
N VAL A 17 11.99 21.22 -1.04
CA VAL A 17 13.31 20.87 -1.59
C VAL A 17 13.97 22.08 -2.23
N ILE A 18 13.22 22.91 -2.94
CA ILE A 18 13.75 24.12 -3.56
C ILE A 18 14.12 25.19 -2.51
N ASN A 19 13.33 25.35 -1.46
CA ASN A 19 13.48 26.42 -0.47
C ASN A 19 14.37 26.09 0.72
N HIS A 20 14.57 24.81 1.08
CA HIS A 20 15.24 24.40 2.31
C HIS A 20 16.48 23.51 2.15
N GLY A 21 16.98 23.36 0.96
CA GLY A 21 18.19 22.59 0.69
C GLY A 21 17.96 21.49 -0.36
N ARG A 22 19.05 21.12 -1.00
CA ARG A 22 19.04 20.08 -2.04
C ARG A 22 19.30 18.73 -1.40
N PHE A 23 18.27 17.96 -1.12
CA PHE A 23 18.38 16.55 -0.75
C PHE A 23 17.67 15.70 -1.81
N PRO A 24 18.15 14.50 -2.08
CA PRO A 24 17.54 13.60 -3.04
C PRO A 24 16.19 13.09 -2.55
N VAL A 25 15.23 12.99 -3.46
CA VAL A 25 13.91 12.40 -3.22
C VAL A 25 13.75 11.21 -4.16
N TYR A 26 13.53 10.03 -3.61
CA TYR A 26 13.36 8.80 -4.37
C TYR A 26 11.87 8.40 -4.41
N VAL A 27 11.34 8.18 -5.60
CA VAL A 27 10.07 7.48 -5.80
C VAL A 27 10.39 6.02 -6.08
N ASP A 28 10.35 5.20 -5.04
CA ASP A 28 10.68 3.79 -5.12
C ASP A 28 9.43 2.92 -5.15
N SER A 29 8.73 3.01 -6.26
CA SER A 29 7.53 2.22 -6.58
C SER A 29 7.32 2.18 -8.09
N PRO A 30 7.51 1.03 -8.77
CA PRO A 30 7.30 0.93 -10.21
C PRO A 30 5.93 1.44 -10.66
N LEU A 31 4.87 1.07 -9.92
CA LEU A 31 3.51 1.53 -10.23
C LEU A 31 3.35 3.06 -10.09
N ALA A 32 4.03 3.68 -9.12
CA ALA A 32 3.99 5.14 -8.96
C ALA A 32 4.74 5.84 -10.10
N VAL A 33 5.85 5.26 -10.57
CA VAL A 33 6.61 5.76 -11.72
C VAL A 33 5.76 5.70 -12.99
N GLU A 34 5.11 4.56 -13.26
CA GLU A 34 4.21 4.41 -14.40
C GLU A 34 3.05 5.41 -14.34
N ALA A 35 2.41 5.57 -13.17
CA ALA A 35 1.34 6.53 -12.98
C ALA A 35 1.82 7.98 -13.22
N THR A 36 3.02 8.33 -12.77
CA THR A 36 3.62 9.65 -13.04
C THR A 36 3.78 9.89 -14.54
N GLY A 37 4.30 8.89 -15.27
CA GLY A 37 4.44 8.98 -16.72
C GLY A 37 3.10 9.10 -17.47
N ILE A 38 2.03 8.50 -16.96
CA ILE A 38 0.68 8.67 -17.51
C ILE A 38 0.19 10.10 -17.27
N PHE A 39 0.40 10.66 -16.08
CA PHE A 39 0.04 12.06 -15.80
C PHE A 39 0.81 13.04 -16.68
N GLU A 40 2.10 12.81 -16.93
CA GLU A 40 2.92 13.64 -17.82
C GLU A 40 2.41 13.63 -19.27
N LYS A 41 1.93 12.51 -19.75
CA LYS A 41 1.34 12.38 -21.09
C LYS A 41 -0.03 13.06 -21.23
N ASN A 42 -0.76 13.22 -20.12
CA ASN A 42 -2.13 13.73 -20.11
C ASN A 42 -2.24 15.04 -19.29
N ILE A 43 -1.24 15.90 -19.39
CA ILE A 43 -1.14 17.18 -18.64
C ILE A 43 -2.40 18.02 -18.84
N TYR A 44 -2.81 18.24 -20.08
CA TYR A 44 -3.92 19.14 -20.42
C TYR A 44 -5.28 18.61 -19.99
N GLU A 45 -5.44 17.29 -19.87
CA GLU A 45 -6.69 16.65 -19.46
C GLU A 45 -6.78 16.45 -17.93
N CYS A 46 -5.60 16.27 -17.28
CA CYS A 46 -5.54 15.86 -15.89
C CYS A 46 -5.18 16.98 -14.92
N PHE A 47 -4.54 18.07 -15.39
CA PHE A 47 -4.10 19.16 -14.53
C PHE A 47 -5.20 20.20 -14.37
N ASP A 48 -5.35 20.74 -13.15
CA ASP A 48 -6.19 21.89 -12.89
C ASP A 48 -5.53 23.19 -13.39
N ALA A 49 -6.27 24.30 -13.30
CA ALA A 49 -5.81 25.59 -13.81
C ALA A 49 -4.50 26.04 -13.14
N GLU A 50 -4.34 25.80 -11.84
CA GLU A 50 -3.13 26.17 -11.09
C GLU A 50 -1.90 25.38 -11.59
N ALA A 51 -2.05 24.08 -11.77
CA ALA A 51 -0.98 23.21 -12.29
C ALA A 51 -0.64 23.56 -13.76
N LEU A 52 -1.64 23.88 -14.57
CA LEU A 52 -1.42 24.32 -15.97
C LEU A 52 -0.70 25.67 -16.04
N GLU A 53 -0.98 26.60 -15.13
CA GLU A 53 -0.24 27.88 -15.07
C GLU A 53 1.25 27.64 -14.80
N LEU A 54 1.59 26.70 -13.91
CA LEU A 54 2.98 26.31 -13.66
C LEU A 54 3.63 25.73 -14.93
N VAL A 55 2.92 24.86 -15.65
CA VAL A 55 3.40 24.29 -16.91
C VAL A 55 3.65 25.38 -17.96
N HIS A 56 2.74 26.34 -18.12
CA HIS A 56 2.91 27.47 -19.03
C HIS A 56 4.13 28.35 -18.68
N ARG A 57 4.51 28.37 -17.40
CA ARG A 57 5.74 29.06 -16.94
C ARG A 57 7.00 28.16 -17.05
N GLY A 58 6.91 27.01 -17.73
CA GLY A 58 8.01 26.09 -17.91
C GLY A 58 8.36 25.28 -16.67
N ILE A 59 7.47 25.22 -15.69
CA ILE A 59 7.67 24.51 -14.43
C ILE A 59 6.88 23.20 -14.45
N ASN A 60 7.57 22.05 -14.41
CA ASN A 60 6.89 20.76 -14.26
C ASN A 60 6.47 20.57 -12.78
N PRO A 61 5.16 20.50 -12.45
CA PRO A 61 4.69 20.41 -11.06
C PRO A 61 4.92 19.03 -10.42
N ILE A 62 5.26 18.00 -11.19
CA ILE A 62 5.47 16.63 -10.70
C ILE A 62 6.91 16.14 -10.84
N SER A 63 7.78 16.94 -11.45
CA SER A 63 9.21 16.65 -11.61
C SER A 63 10.05 17.85 -11.19
N PHE A 64 11.17 17.63 -10.55
CA PHE A 64 12.08 18.67 -10.07
C PHE A 64 13.51 18.15 -9.96
N PRO A 65 14.53 19.03 -9.98
CA PRO A 65 15.91 18.63 -9.75
C PRO A 65 16.09 17.92 -8.40
N GLY A 66 16.67 16.71 -8.41
CA GLY A 66 16.82 15.88 -7.21
C GLY A 66 15.71 14.85 -7.00
N LEU A 67 14.71 14.79 -7.87
CA LEU A 67 13.77 13.67 -7.92
C LEU A 67 14.38 12.50 -8.70
N HIS A 68 14.42 11.34 -8.08
CA HIS A 68 14.92 10.09 -8.67
C HIS A 68 13.80 9.07 -8.72
N LEU A 69 13.62 8.43 -9.88
CA LEU A 69 12.63 7.37 -10.09
C LEU A 69 13.36 6.02 -10.06
N SER A 70 13.03 5.17 -9.10
CA SER A 70 13.62 3.84 -8.96
C SER A 70 12.69 2.78 -9.56
N ILE A 71 13.16 2.10 -10.61
CA ILE A 71 12.39 1.09 -11.35
C ILE A 71 12.87 -0.31 -11.00
N THR A 72 14.18 -0.53 -10.98
CA THR A 72 14.77 -1.85 -10.75
C THR A 72 14.90 -2.20 -9.28
N SER A 73 15.02 -3.49 -8.99
CA SER A 73 15.26 -3.96 -7.62
C SER A 73 16.65 -3.57 -7.10
N ASP A 74 17.62 -3.42 -7.98
CA ASP A 74 18.99 -3.08 -7.58
C ASP A 74 19.11 -1.60 -7.26
N GLU A 75 18.43 -0.71 -7.99
CA GLU A 75 18.27 0.70 -7.62
C GLU A 75 17.61 0.84 -6.25
N SER A 76 16.53 0.09 -6.00
CA SER A 76 15.83 0.08 -4.71
C SER A 76 16.71 -0.37 -3.55
N LYS A 77 17.55 -1.38 -3.77
CA LYS A 77 18.54 -1.82 -2.76
C LYS A 77 19.58 -0.76 -2.50
N ALA A 78 20.12 -0.14 -3.55
CA ALA A 78 21.15 0.89 -3.44
C ALA A 78 20.71 2.07 -2.56
N ILE A 79 19.43 2.45 -2.59
CA ILE A 79 18.88 3.51 -1.74
C ILE A 79 19.08 3.21 -0.25
N ASN A 80 18.96 1.94 0.18
CA ASN A 80 19.10 1.55 1.59
C ASN A 80 20.56 1.50 2.09
N PHE A 81 21.54 1.43 1.18
CA PHE A 81 22.95 1.38 1.51
C PHE A 81 23.66 2.74 1.34
N ASP A 82 22.95 3.75 0.89
CA ASP A 82 23.46 5.12 0.82
C ASP A 82 23.02 5.88 2.08
N ASP A 83 23.97 6.38 2.86
CA ASP A 83 23.74 7.11 4.12
C ASP A 83 23.43 8.60 3.93
N THR A 84 23.43 9.10 2.70
CA THR A 84 23.03 10.48 2.41
C THR A 84 21.61 10.74 2.89
N PRO A 85 21.34 11.83 3.65
CA PRO A 85 19.98 12.20 4.03
C PRO A 85 19.08 12.38 2.81
N LYS A 86 17.94 11.70 2.82
CA LYS A 86 17.04 11.60 1.65
C LYS A 86 15.60 11.42 2.06
N VAL A 87 14.70 11.66 1.13
CA VAL A 87 13.29 11.26 1.25
C VAL A 87 13.02 10.07 0.34
N ILE A 88 12.37 9.04 0.87
CA ILE A 88 11.95 7.86 0.11
C ILE A 88 10.42 7.80 0.11
N ILE A 89 9.82 7.84 -1.08
CA ILE A 89 8.38 7.69 -1.30
C ILE A 89 8.16 6.30 -1.87
N SER A 90 7.57 5.41 -1.07
CA SER A 90 7.40 4.01 -1.46
C SER A 90 5.98 3.51 -1.16
N ALA A 91 5.56 2.48 -1.86
CA ALA A 91 4.30 1.79 -1.68
C ALA A 91 4.56 0.41 -1.01
N SER A 92 3.56 -0.19 -0.35
CA SER A 92 2.16 0.19 -0.18
C SER A 92 1.96 1.13 1.01
N GLY A 93 0.87 1.93 0.97
CA GLY A 93 0.56 2.88 2.04
C GLY A 93 0.27 2.25 3.40
N MET A 94 -0.14 0.97 3.45
CA MET A 94 -0.41 0.21 4.69
C MET A 94 0.81 -0.58 5.19
N CYS A 95 1.94 -0.52 4.50
CA CYS A 95 3.19 -1.22 4.79
C CYS A 95 3.12 -2.76 4.74
N ASP A 96 2.02 -3.35 4.28
CA ASP A 96 1.84 -4.81 4.25
C ASP A 96 2.54 -5.48 3.05
N ALA A 97 2.78 -4.72 1.99
CA ALA A 97 3.40 -5.21 0.76
C ALA A 97 4.31 -4.15 0.13
N GLY A 98 5.03 -4.53 -0.91
CA GLY A 98 5.85 -3.63 -1.70
C GLY A 98 7.21 -3.30 -1.09
N ARG A 99 7.89 -2.37 -1.75
CA ARG A 99 9.28 -1.98 -1.41
C ARG A 99 9.41 -1.27 -0.07
N ILE A 100 8.35 -0.61 0.40
CA ILE A 100 8.32 0.03 1.72
C ILE A 100 8.74 -0.92 2.85
N LYS A 101 8.44 -2.21 2.76
CA LYS A 101 8.84 -3.19 3.78
C LYS A 101 10.35 -3.36 3.86
N HIS A 102 11.04 -3.26 2.74
CA HIS A 102 12.50 -3.30 2.70
C HIS A 102 13.09 -2.04 3.32
N HIS A 103 12.55 -0.88 2.98
CA HIS A 103 12.98 0.39 3.58
C HIS A 103 12.73 0.41 5.09
N LEU A 104 11.59 -0.07 5.55
CA LEU A 104 11.31 -0.20 6.99
C LEU A 104 12.30 -1.16 7.68
N LYS A 105 12.60 -2.30 7.08
CA LYS A 105 13.59 -3.24 7.64
C LYS A 105 14.96 -2.59 7.86
N HIS A 106 15.40 -1.75 6.93
CA HIS A 106 16.72 -1.11 6.97
C HIS A 106 16.74 0.16 7.84
N ASN A 107 15.62 0.85 8.04
CA ASN A 107 15.61 2.18 8.62
C ASN A 107 14.77 2.32 9.89
N LEU A 108 13.89 1.36 10.22
CA LEU A 108 12.95 1.51 11.34
C LEU A 108 13.63 1.49 12.71
N TRP A 109 14.77 0.81 12.83
CA TRP A 109 15.58 0.73 14.04
C TRP A 109 16.52 1.91 14.25
N ARG A 110 16.62 2.83 13.28
CA ARG A 110 17.51 3.99 13.29
C ARG A 110 16.80 5.21 13.84
N GLU A 111 17.31 5.79 14.92
CA GLU A 111 16.70 6.93 15.63
C GLU A 111 16.68 8.22 14.80
N GLU A 112 17.64 8.38 13.89
CA GLU A 112 17.75 9.51 12.96
C GLU A 112 16.71 9.47 11.82
N CYS A 113 16.07 8.32 11.62
CA CYS A 113 15.07 8.16 10.57
C CYS A 113 13.67 8.60 11.03
N THR A 114 12.85 9.00 10.06
CA THR A 114 11.44 9.34 10.31
C THR A 114 10.56 8.56 9.34
N VAL A 115 9.52 7.91 9.86
CA VAL A 115 8.46 7.32 9.05
C VAL A 115 7.26 8.24 9.09
N LEU A 116 6.86 8.77 7.92
CA LEU A 116 5.73 9.68 7.78
C LEU A 116 4.56 8.99 7.09
N PHE A 117 3.50 8.73 7.82
CA PHE A 117 2.25 8.26 7.26
C PHE A 117 1.44 9.44 6.73
N VAL A 118 1.08 9.38 5.45
CA VAL A 118 0.33 10.46 4.76
C VAL A 118 -1.11 10.05 4.43
N GLY A 119 -1.60 8.95 4.99
CA GLY A 119 -2.95 8.45 4.79
C GLY A 119 -3.38 7.52 5.92
N TYR A 120 -4.66 7.18 5.91
CA TYR A 120 -5.27 6.29 6.88
C TYR A 120 -4.57 4.92 6.91
N GLN A 121 -4.43 4.38 8.11
CA GLN A 121 -3.88 3.05 8.35
C GLN A 121 -4.98 2.12 8.87
N SER A 122 -5.32 1.09 8.10
CA SER A 122 -6.39 0.15 8.45
C SER A 122 -5.99 -0.75 9.62
N VAL A 123 -6.96 -1.06 10.47
CA VAL A 123 -6.77 -2.01 11.58
C VAL A 123 -6.22 -3.34 11.08
N GLY A 124 -5.21 -3.87 11.77
CA GLY A 124 -4.57 -5.14 11.45
C GLY A 124 -3.47 -5.05 10.39
N THR A 125 -3.11 -3.86 9.91
CA THR A 125 -1.98 -3.65 9.01
C THR A 125 -0.70 -3.34 9.78
N LEU A 126 0.45 -3.57 9.14
CA LEU A 126 1.76 -3.22 9.71
C LEU A 126 1.88 -1.72 9.97
N GLY A 127 1.40 -0.89 9.02
CA GLY A 127 1.42 0.57 9.17
C GLY A 127 0.61 1.03 10.38
N ARG A 128 -0.55 0.42 10.65
CA ARG A 128 -1.36 0.70 11.83
C ARG A 128 -0.64 0.31 13.12
N THR A 129 -0.02 -0.86 13.15
CA THR A 129 0.75 -1.35 14.29
C THR A 129 1.90 -0.41 14.65
N ILE A 130 2.64 0.09 13.64
CA ILE A 130 3.71 1.07 13.83
C ILE A 130 3.15 2.40 14.35
N LEU A 131 2.06 2.88 13.75
CA LEU A 131 1.43 4.16 14.10
C LEU A 131 0.87 4.17 15.53
N GLU A 132 0.40 3.02 16.03
CA GLU A 132 -0.09 2.84 17.39
C GLU A 132 1.02 2.73 18.45
N GLY A 133 2.29 2.82 18.04
CA GLY A 133 3.42 2.90 18.96
C GLY A 133 4.02 1.55 19.37
N ALA A 134 3.92 0.53 18.50
CA ALA A 134 4.63 -0.72 18.73
C ALA A 134 6.14 -0.47 18.89
N SER A 135 6.76 -1.07 19.91
CA SER A 135 8.21 -1.00 20.15
C SER A 135 9.02 -1.89 19.20
N GLU A 136 8.39 -2.92 18.66
CA GLU A 136 8.99 -3.86 17.71
C GLU A 136 7.93 -4.38 16.73
N VAL A 137 8.35 -4.75 15.52
CA VAL A 137 7.49 -5.33 14.49
C VAL A 137 8.20 -6.49 13.77
N LYS A 138 7.43 -7.39 13.14
CA LYS A 138 7.99 -8.46 12.32
C LYS A 138 8.02 -8.08 10.86
N LEU A 139 9.22 -8.05 10.28
CA LEU A 139 9.48 -7.80 8.86
C LEU A 139 10.25 -8.99 8.27
N PHE A 140 9.68 -9.63 7.25
CA PHE A 140 10.29 -10.83 6.60
C PHE A 140 10.68 -11.96 7.57
N GLY A 141 9.95 -12.12 8.68
CA GLY A 141 10.22 -13.13 9.69
C GLY A 141 11.20 -12.72 10.80
N GLU A 142 11.85 -11.57 10.65
CA GLU A 142 12.77 -11.00 11.64
C GLU A 142 12.06 -9.95 12.50
N THR A 143 12.43 -9.85 13.77
CA THR A 143 11.98 -8.78 14.67
C THR A 143 12.85 -7.55 14.45
N VAL A 144 12.23 -6.40 14.25
CA VAL A 144 12.88 -5.11 14.03
C VAL A 144 12.35 -4.11 15.05
N ASP A 145 13.25 -3.47 15.79
CA ASP A 145 12.90 -2.42 16.75
C ASP A 145 12.33 -1.19 16.03
N VAL A 146 11.39 -0.51 16.66
CA VAL A 146 10.83 0.75 16.18
C VAL A 146 11.44 1.89 17.00
N ARG A 147 12.57 2.41 16.51
CA ARG A 147 13.26 3.57 17.10
C ARG A 147 13.13 4.83 16.26
N ALA A 148 12.84 4.67 14.97
CA ALA A 148 12.57 5.78 14.08
C ALA A 148 11.41 6.63 14.61
N ARG A 149 11.47 7.94 14.37
CA ARG A 149 10.38 8.84 14.70
C ARG A 149 9.16 8.52 13.85
N ILE A 150 8.02 8.26 14.47
CA ILE A 150 6.76 7.97 13.77
C ILE A 150 5.90 9.22 13.75
N MET A 151 5.46 9.62 12.55
CA MET A 151 4.63 10.79 12.34
C MET A 151 3.46 10.46 11.42
N ALA A 152 2.31 11.11 11.63
CA ALA A 152 1.17 11.06 10.74
C ALA A 152 0.79 12.48 10.29
N PHE A 153 0.49 12.62 9.01
CA PHE A 153 0.01 13.87 8.43
C PHE A 153 -1.37 13.65 7.82
N GLN A 154 -2.38 14.30 8.37
CA GLN A 154 -3.78 14.06 7.99
C GLN A 154 -4.27 14.99 6.87
N GLY A 155 -3.56 16.05 6.54
CA GLY A 155 -4.01 17.11 5.63
C GLY A 155 -3.93 16.78 4.13
N LEU A 156 -3.37 15.64 3.72
CA LEU A 156 -3.18 15.27 2.32
C LEU A 156 -4.07 14.09 1.86
N SER A 157 -5.08 13.74 2.63
CA SER A 157 -6.04 12.71 2.20
C SER A 157 -6.89 13.22 1.04
N GLY A 158 -7.03 12.39 0.00
CA GLY A 158 -7.99 12.62 -1.09
C GLY A 158 -9.38 12.09 -0.76
N HIS A 159 -9.56 11.47 0.40
CA HIS A 159 -10.87 11.01 0.87
C HIS A 159 -11.57 12.16 1.60
N ALA A 160 -12.88 12.27 1.35
CA ALA A 160 -13.73 13.17 2.12
C ALA A 160 -13.82 12.66 3.58
N ASP A 161 -13.80 13.59 4.52
CA ASP A 161 -14.17 13.32 5.90
C ASP A 161 -15.70 13.23 6.07
N LYS A 162 -16.19 13.06 7.31
CA LYS A 162 -17.61 13.02 7.63
C LYS A 162 -18.35 14.22 7.02
N ASN A 163 -17.82 15.42 7.20
CA ASN A 163 -18.48 16.65 6.76
C ASN A 163 -18.50 16.76 5.23
N GLY A 164 -17.39 16.42 4.58
CA GLY A 164 -17.32 16.39 3.12
C GLY A 164 -18.26 15.35 2.49
N LEU A 165 -18.49 14.20 3.15
CA LEU A 165 -19.49 13.22 2.70
C LEU A 165 -20.92 13.74 2.86
N ILE A 166 -21.23 14.45 3.95
CA ILE A 166 -22.53 15.08 4.17
C ILE A 166 -22.74 16.20 3.14
N GLU A 167 -21.76 17.04 2.90
CA GLU A 167 -21.81 18.10 1.90
C GLU A 167 -22.06 17.53 0.50
N TRP A 168 -21.37 16.45 0.16
CA TRP A 168 -21.57 15.74 -1.11
C TRP A 168 -23.01 15.21 -1.25
N LEU A 169 -23.57 14.61 -0.20
CA LEU A 169 -24.97 14.16 -0.20
C LEU A 169 -25.96 15.32 -0.33
N ASN A 170 -25.69 16.44 0.33
CA ASN A 170 -26.53 17.64 0.24
C ASN A 170 -26.45 18.33 -1.14
N GLY A 171 -25.46 18.01 -1.95
CA GLY A 171 -25.33 18.50 -3.33
C GLY A 171 -26.25 17.84 -4.35
N PHE A 172 -26.99 16.79 -3.99
CA PHE A 172 -28.01 16.20 -4.86
C PHE A 172 -29.23 17.12 -4.94
N GLN A 173 -29.76 17.35 -6.15
CA GLN A 173 -30.97 18.16 -6.34
C GLN A 173 -32.18 17.52 -5.68
N GLU A 174 -32.30 16.20 -5.78
CA GLU A 174 -33.31 15.40 -5.09
C GLU A 174 -32.63 14.43 -4.14
N LYS A 175 -33.20 14.29 -2.94
CA LYS A 175 -32.65 13.33 -1.97
C LYS A 175 -32.69 11.91 -2.55
N PRO A 176 -31.63 11.14 -2.48
CA PRO A 176 -31.64 9.74 -2.88
C PRO A 176 -32.67 8.96 -2.05
N ARG A 177 -33.34 8.02 -2.68
CA ARG A 177 -34.38 7.18 -2.04
C ARG A 177 -33.82 6.35 -0.89
N LYS A 178 -32.52 5.94 -1.00
CA LYS A 178 -31.81 5.23 0.04
C LYS A 178 -30.28 5.47 -0.08
N VAL A 179 -29.61 5.53 1.05
CA VAL A 179 -28.14 5.71 1.13
C VAL A 179 -27.52 4.50 1.83
N PHE A 180 -26.64 3.78 1.15
CA PHE A 180 -25.91 2.66 1.72
C PHE A 180 -24.52 3.10 2.18
N ILE A 181 -24.20 2.81 3.44
CA ILE A 181 -22.89 3.10 4.02
C ILE A 181 -22.04 1.84 3.97
N VAL A 182 -21.00 1.87 3.14
CA VAL A 182 -20.11 0.73 2.88
C VAL A 182 -18.64 1.10 3.03
N HIS A 183 -17.75 0.11 3.14
CA HIS A 183 -16.31 0.31 3.22
C HIS A 183 -15.81 1.04 4.47
N GLY A 184 -16.34 0.69 5.64
CA GLY A 184 -15.87 1.20 6.92
C GLY A 184 -15.84 0.11 7.99
N GLU A 185 -15.33 0.47 9.16
CA GLU A 185 -15.49 -0.35 10.36
C GLU A 185 -16.97 -0.40 10.75
N ASP A 186 -17.45 -1.53 11.25
CA ASP A 186 -18.88 -1.75 11.53
C ASP A 186 -19.48 -0.63 12.40
N THR A 187 -18.78 -0.25 13.47
CA THR A 187 -19.21 0.83 14.38
C THR A 187 -19.24 2.19 13.68
N VAL A 188 -18.28 2.48 12.81
CA VAL A 188 -18.19 3.75 12.08
C VAL A 188 -19.31 3.82 11.03
N CYS A 189 -19.54 2.76 10.28
CA CYS A 189 -20.63 2.70 9.29
C CYS A 189 -21.99 2.87 9.95
N THR A 190 -22.24 2.18 11.07
CA THR A 190 -23.49 2.27 11.82
C THR A 190 -23.70 3.68 12.37
N SER A 191 -22.70 4.25 13.06
CA SER A 191 -22.80 5.61 13.62
C SER A 191 -23.00 6.67 12.54
N PHE A 192 -22.37 6.51 11.37
CA PHE A 192 -22.56 7.45 10.27
C PHE A 192 -23.94 7.30 9.62
N ALA A 193 -24.46 6.07 9.47
CA ALA A 193 -25.81 5.84 9.01
C ALA A 193 -26.85 6.46 9.95
N GLU A 194 -26.67 6.32 11.27
CA GLU A 194 -27.52 6.94 12.28
C GLU A 194 -27.47 8.47 12.21
N CYS A 195 -26.27 9.06 12.11
CA CYS A 195 -26.12 10.50 11.94
C CYS A 195 -26.88 11.02 10.71
N LEU A 196 -26.69 10.39 9.55
CA LEU A 196 -27.41 10.79 8.33
C LEU A 196 -28.93 10.65 8.46
N LYS A 197 -29.40 9.63 9.16
CA LYS A 197 -30.81 9.38 9.38
C LYS A 197 -31.42 10.41 10.32
N TYR A 198 -30.84 10.61 11.49
CA TYR A 198 -31.47 11.41 12.56
C TYR A 198 -31.16 12.91 12.45
N GLU A 199 -29.95 13.27 11.99
CA GLU A 199 -29.56 14.68 11.90
C GLU A 199 -29.84 15.28 10.51
N HIS A 200 -29.81 14.46 9.43
CA HIS A 200 -29.93 14.96 8.06
C HIS A 200 -31.15 14.42 7.30
N GLY A 201 -31.94 13.50 7.89
CA GLY A 201 -33.19 13.00 7.35
C GLY A 201 -33.07 12.17 6.08
N TYR A 202 -31.96 11.41 5.95
CA TYR A 202 -31.78 10.43 4.88
C TYR A 202 -32.29 9.06 5.30
N ASP A 203 -32.87 8.28 4.35
CA ASP A 203 -33.11 6.85 4.55
C ASP A 203 -31.79 6.10 4.34
N THR A 204 -31.18 5.63 5.42
CA THR A 204 -29.81 5.07 5.43
C THR A 204 -29.78 3.65 5.94
N TYR A 205 -28.80 2.89 5.42
CA TYR A 205 -28.56 1.53 5.86
C TYR A 205 -27.05 1.19 5.76
N ALA A 206 -26.50 0.56 6.79
CA ALA A 206 -25.13 0.03 6.80
C ALA A 206 -25.20 -1.50 6.60
N PRO A 207 -25.04 -2.04 5.39
CA PRO A 207 -25.27 -3.45 5.09
C PRO A 207 -24.10 -4.32 5.59
N PHE A 208 -24.43 -5.45 6.21
CA PHE A 208 -23.49 -6.53 6.42
C PHE A 208 -23.29 -7.35 5.14
N SER A 209 -22.13 -8.00 5.06
CA SER A 209 -21.77 -8.84 3.90
C SER A 209 -22.81 -9.94 3.66
N GLY A 210 -23.32 -10.02 2.46
CA GLY A 210 -24.38 -10.95 2.06
C GLY A 210 -25.78 -10.33 2.00
N THR A 211 -25.98 -9.07 2.46
CA THR A 211 -27.22 -8.34 2.27
C THR A 211 -27.52 -8.17 0.78
N ARG A 212 -28.77 -8.42 0.40
CA ARG A 212 -29.30 -8.22 -0.95
C ARG A 212 -30.45 -7.24 -0.94
N PHE A 213 -30.40 -6.28 -1.84
CA PHE A 213 -31.39 -5.21 -1.95
C PHE A 213 -31.80 -5.02 -3.41
N ASP A 214 -33.09 -5.03 -3.67
CA ASP A 214 -33.67 -4.70 -4.97
C ASP A 214 -33.77 -3.18 -5.13
N LEU A 215 -32.92 -2.61 -5.96
CA LEU A 215 -32.85 -1.16 -6.22
C LEU A 215 -34.11 -0.65 -6.97
N ILE A 216 -34.74 -1.50 -7.77
CA ILE A 216 -35.94 -1.12 -8.57
C ILE A 216 -37.14 -0.97 -7.66
N ASN A 217 -37.42 -2.01 -6.88
CA ASN A 217 -38.56 -2.07 -6.00
C ASN A 217 -38.32 -1.41 -4.63
N ASN A 218 -37.04 -1.02 -4.33
CA ASN A 218 -36.60 -0.42 -3.08
C ASN A 218 -36.91 -1.28 -1.85
N VAL A 219 -36.66 -2.59 -1.94
CA VAL A 219 -36.95 -3.57 -0.88
C VAL A 219 -35.74 -4.46 -0.60
N PHE A 220 -35.60 -4.89 0.66
CA PHE A 220 -34.64 -5.91 1.01
C PHE A 220 -35.15 -7.29 0.60
N GLU A 221 -34.37 -8.00 -0.22
CA GLU A 221 -34.57 -9.43 -0.48
C GLU A 221 -33.98 -10.27 0.67
N LEU A 222 -32.88 -9.82 1.25
CA LEU A 222 -32.19 -10.48 2.36
C LEU A 222 -31.41 -9.45 3.17
N GLU A 223 -31.72 -9.34 4.45
CA GLU A 223 -30.88 -8.62 5.41
C GLU A 223 -29.93 -9.63 6.09
N ALA A 224 -28.64 -9.50 5.82
CA ALA A 224 -27.64 -10.37 6.43
C ALA A 224 -27.36 -9.98 7.88
N ALA A 225 -27.28 -10.97 8.76
CA ALA A 225 -26.84 -10.76 10.13
C ALA A 225 -25.31 -10.52 10.18
N PRO A 226 -24.82 -9.75 11.19
CA PRO A 226 -23.40 -9.57 11.39
C PRO A 226 -22.72 -10.92 11.61
N LYS A 227 -21.76 -11.24 10.75
CA LYS A 227 -20.89 -12.40 10.95
C LYS A 227 -19.61 -11.90 11.57
N ALA A 228 -19.28 -12.37 12.79
CA ALA A 228 -17.96 -12.19 13.33
C ALA A 228 -16.95 -12.70 12.28
N LYS A 229 -16.01 -11.86 11.83
CA LYS A 229 -14.88 -12.38 11.07
C LYS A 229 -14.23 -13.42 11.95
N GLU A 230 -14.41 -14.69 11.62
CA GLU A 230 -13.48 -15.68 12.12
C GLU A 230 -12.09 -15.09 11.84
N LYS A 231 -11.35 -14.79 12.90
CA LYS A 231 -9.92 -14.61 12.77
C LYS A 231 -9.50 -15.92 12.10
N LYS A 232 -9.30 -15.90 10.77
CA LYS A 232 -8.58 -16.98 10.11
C LYS A 232 -7.36 -17.09 11.00
N ALA A 233 -7.34 -18.16 11.83
CA ALA A 233 -6.12 -18.54 12.50
C ALA A 233 -5.13 -18.44 11.36
N LYS A 234 -4.19 -17.47 11.43
CA LYS A 234 -3.10 -17.43 10.47
C LYS A 234 -2.63 -18.86 10.55
N ALA A 235 -3.02 -19.66 9.53
CA ALA A 235 -2.39 -20.94 9.33
C ALA A 235 -0.95 -20.53 9.43
N ALA A 236 -0.30 -20.94 10.51
CA ALA A 236 1.08 -20.59 10.74
C ALA A 236 1.70 -21.00 9.43
N MET A 237 1.92 -20.01 8.57
CA MET A 237 2.73 -20.21 7.39
C MET A 237 4.04 -20.59 8.03
N VAL A 238 4.19 -21.92 8.21
CA VAL A 238 5.46 -22.56 8.51
C VAL A 238 6.27 -22.35 7.25
N ASN A 239 6.58 -21.08 6.97
CA ASN A 239 7.69 -20.64 6.17
C ASN A 239 8.92 -20.72 7.06
N SER A 240 9.11 -21.87 7.72
CA SER A 240 10.45 -22.16 8.17
C SER A 240 11.26 -22.33 6.90
N VAL A 241 12.43 -21.75 6.89
CA VAL A 241 13.42 -21.95 5.79
C VAL A 241 13.57 -23.45 5.55
N TYR A 242 13.44 -24.24 6.59
CA TYR A 242 13.41 -25.70 6.58
C TYR A 242 12.26 -26.28 5.75
N ALA A 243 11.02 -25.83 5.94
CA ALA A 243 9.88 -26.33 5.15
C ALA A 243 10.02 -25.99 3.65
N ARG A 244 10.63 -24.83 3.33
CA ARG A 244 10.97 -24.47 1.93
C ARG A 244 12.06 -25.37 1.38
N LEU A 245 13.04 -25.73 2.18
CA LEU A 245 14.12 -26.66 1.80
C LEU A 245 13.55 -28.07 1.59
N GLU A 246 12.70 -28.54 2.48
CA GLU A 246 12.03 -29.83 2.36
C GLU A 246 11.16 -29.90 1.09
N ALA A 247 10.36 -28.85 0.81
CA ALA A 247 9.57 -28.76 -0.42
C ALA A 247 10.46 -28.76 -1.69
N ALA A 248 11.62 -28.11 -1.64
CA ALA A 248 12.59 -28.14 -2.74
C ALA A 248 13.17 -29.55 -2.93
N GLY A 249 13.48 -30.25 -1.83
CA GLY A 249 13.92 -31.65 -1.88
C GLY A 249 12.88 -32.60 -2.48
N GLN A 250 11.61 -32.47 -2.06
CA GLN A 250 10.50 -33.26 -2.63
C GLN A 250 10.31 -33.00 -4.12
N ARG A 251 10.43 -31.73 -4.55
CA ARG A 251 10.37 -31.38 -5.97
C ARG A 251 11.53 -31.98 -6.77
N LEU A 252 12.74 -31.99 -6.20
CA LEU A 252 13.93 -32.61 -6.81
C LEU A 252 13.72 -34.12 -6.98
N LEU A 253 13.22 -34.81 -5.95
CA LEU A 253 12.89 -36.24 -6.01
C LEU A 253 11.83 -36.53 -7.08
N ALA A 254 10.83 -35.69 -7.24
CA ALA A 254 9.82 -35.84 -8.29
C ALA A 254 10.44 -35.74 -9.70
N ILE A 255 11.35 -34.78 -9.90
CA ILE A 255 12.08 -34.61 -11.18
C ILE A 255 12.92 -35.85 -11.48
N ILE A 256 13.64 -36.40 -10.49
CA ILE A 256 14.46 -37.62 -10.64
C ILE A 256 13.57 -38.82 -11.04
N ARG A 257 12.42 -38.99 -10.36
CA ARG A 257 11.49 -40.10 -10.65
C ARG A 257 10.90 -40.00 -12.06
N ASN A 258 10.58 -38.79 -12.51
CA ASN A 258 10.03 -38.55 -13.85
C ASN A 258 11.11 -38.58 -14.95
N GLY A 259 12.39 -38.51 -14.58
CA GLY A 259 13.53 -38.55 -15.50
C GLY A 259 13.87 -39.97 -16.02
N LYS A 260 13.14 -41.02 -15.62
CA LYS A 260 13.30 -42.34 -16.17
C LYS A 260 13.07 -42.31 -17.69
N GLY A 261 14.14 -42.55 -18.49
CA GLY A 261 14.09 -42.49 -19.97
C GLY A 261 14.78 -41.25 -20.57
N MET A 262 15.31 -40.34 -19.75
CA MET A 262 16.21 -39.29 -20.27
C MET A 262 17.51 -39.88 -20.79
N ALA A 263 18.18 -39.15 -21.71
CA ALA A 263 19.48 -39.54 -22.25
C ALA A 263 20.52 -39.66 -21.10
N ASN A 264 21.32 -40.73 -21.14
CA ASN A 264 22.33 -41.01 -20.09
C ASN A 264 23.28 -39.81 -19.82
N LYS A 265 23.64 -39.07 -20.89
CA LYS A 265 24.49 -37.89 -20.80
C LYS A 265 23.86 -36.76 -19.97
N ASP A 266 22.56 -36.55 -20.10
CA ASP A 266 21.84 -35.49 -19.35
C ASP A 266 21.56 -35.91 -17.92
N MET A 267 21.27 -37.19 -17.70
CA MET A 267 21.17 -37.76 -16.34
C MET A 267 22.49 -37.69 -15.60
N GLY A 268 23.62 -37.97 -16.27
CA GLY A 268 24.97 -37.83 -15.68
C GLY A 268 25.22 -36.40 -15.23
N LYS A 269 25.02 -35.41 -16.09
CA LYS A 269 25.19 -33.99 -15.72
C LYS A 269 24.29 -33.56 -14.55
N PHE A 270 23.05 -34.04 -14.54
CA PHE A 270 22.13 -33.70 -13.46
C PHE A 270 22.54 -34.33 -12.12
N ALA A 271 23.05 -35.58 -12.14
CA ALA A 271 23.60 -36.22 -10.97
C ALA A 271 24.84 -35.46 -10.43
N ASP A 272 25.75 -35.03 -11.31
CA ASP A 272 26.92 -34.26 -10.94
C ASP A 272 26.55 -32.93 -10.28
N GLN A 273 25.52 -32.24 -10.77
CA GLN A 273 25.01 -31.00 -10.17
C GLN A 273 24.42 -31.21 -8.77
N ILE A 274 23.69 -32.31 -8.57
CA ILE A 274 23.15 -32.66 -7.25
C ILE A 274 24.28 -33.00 -6.29
N ASN A 275 25.26 -33.78 -6.70
CA ASN A 275 26.40 -34.13 -5.87
C ASN A 275 27.20 -32.91 -5.46
N ALA A 276 27.53 -32.02 -6.40
CA ALA A 276 28.20 -30.75 -6.12
C ALA A 276 27.41 -29.87 -5.14
N LEU A 277 26.07 -29.89 -5.21
CA LEU A 277 25.24 -29.18 -4.23
C LEU A 277 25.33 -29.84 -2.86
N CYS A 278 25.29 -31.17 -2.77
CA CYS A 278 25.41 -31.90 -1.51
C CYS A 278 26.79 -31.65 -0.86
N ASP A 279 27.85 -31.75 -1.64
CA ASP A 279 29.22 -31.54 -1.13
C ASP A 279 29.45 -30.12 -0.58
N LYS A 280 28.74 -29.14 -1.13
CA LYS A 280 28.80 -27.74 -0.65
C LYS A 280 28.16 -27.54 0.73
N TRP A 281 27.23 -28.41 1.12
CA TRP A 281 26.42 -28.24 2.32
C TRP A 281 26.65 -29.35 3.38
N GLN A 282 27.58 -30.27 3.16
CA GLN A 282 28.16 -31.14 4.18
C GLN A 282 29.28 -30.43 4.95
#